data_cf2d66fbafcb384b27b7c154a22a98ca
#
_entry.id   cf2d66fbafcb384b27b7c154a22a98ca
#
_cell.length_a   1.000
_cell.length_b   1.000
_cell.length_c   1.000
_cell.angle_alpha   90.00
_cell.angle_beta   90.00
_cell.angle_gamma   90.00
#
_symmetry.space_group_name_H-M   'P 1'
#
loop_
_entity.id
_entity.type
_entity.pdbx_description
1 polymer ?
#
loop_
_entity_poly.entity_id
_entity_poly.type
_entity_poly.pdbx_seq_one_letter_code
_entity_poly.pdbx_strand_id
1 'polypeptide(L)'
;MLDVRKLLAQRPLLFDGGMGTYYKAKPGQECEQANLTDPEGILAVHRAYLAAGADAIKTNTFSLPRLAAAQQPGWEQLADAGWQLAVKAAGETGAAVFADLGPAPDTENLPAEQVYLAVAKRFALLGARNFLFETLSAEDGVLEAIRALKQTVPEAFVLVSFAVLPDGYTREGRYCAELVRRVAQSGVVDAVGLNCVSAPGAMRALVQQLGDAGLPLSVMPNAGYPVVARAQVRYQGKPEYFARELSRLASEGVRILGGCCGTTPQHIAALRTALDALPEVLPAAPAAKPAVAAKPAVETDDAFLRKLRAGQRVIAVELDSPKDADLTAYLEGARRLQAAGADLLTIALPHCPGTDGFFSGGLPGAPGAGHERTAPHDLPGPQPERHQGAAAGTVRRGRAGGTGHYRRPHPHR
;
A
#
# COMPACT_ATOMS: atom_id res chain seq x y z
N MET A 1 -11.88 -26.63 -3.41
CA MET A 1 -11.43 -25.24 -3.45
C MET A 1 -12.08 -24.51 -4.62
N LEU A 2 -12.41 -23.25 -4.47
CA LEU A 2 -13.07 -22.40 -5.47
C LEU A 2 -12.23 -22.28 -6.75
N ASP A 3 -12.88 -22.40 -7.90
CA ASP A 3 -12.28 -22.09 -9.20
C ASP A 3 -12.37 -20.58 -9.46
N VAL A 4 -11.22 -19.91 -9.34
CA VAL A 4 -11.14 -18.45 -9.45
C VAL A 4 -11.58 -17.96 -10.84
N ARG A 5 -11.20 -18.63 -11.92
CA ARG A 5 -11.58 -18.22 -13.29
C ARG A 5 -13.08 -18.32 -13.51
N LYS A 6 -13.71 -19.40 -13.02
CA LYS A 6 -15.18 -19.55 -13.10
C LYS A 6 -15.90 -18.49 -12.27
N LEU A 7 -15.40 -18.17 -11.07
CA LEU A 7 -16.01 -17.12 -10.25
C LEU A 7 -15.93 -15.77 -10.94
N LEU A 8 -14.75 -15.39 -11.44
CA LEU A 8 -14.52 -14.09 -12.11
C LEU A 8 -15.40 -13.91 -13.36
N ALA A 9 -15.82 -15.00 -14.01
CA ALA A 9 -16.75 -14.93 -15.12
C ALA A 9 -18.19 -14.59 -14.67
N GLN A 10 -18.53 -14.79 -13.40
CA GLN A 10 -19.87 -14.59 -12.86
C GLN A 10 -20.00 -13.31 -12.04
N ARG A 11 -19.08 -13.08 -11.12
CA ARG A 11 -19.10 -11.95 -10.18
C ARG A 11 -17.70 -11.55 -9.74
N PRO A 12 -17.53 -10.39 -9.08
CA PRO A 12 -16.26 -10.03 -8.47
C PRO A 12 -15.82 -11.04 -7.41
N LEU A 13 -14.50 -11.30 -7.36
CA LEU A 13 -13.84 -12.03 -6.30
C LEU A 13 -13.54 -11.10 -5.13
N LEU A 14 -13.90 -11.50 -3.92
CA LEU A 14 -13.56 -10.78 -2.69
C LEU A 14 -12.43 -11.49 -1.94
N PHE A 15 -11.28 -10.81 -1.85
CA PHE A 15 -10.17 -11.22 -1.00
C PHE A 15 -10.37 -10.83 0.47
N ASP A 16 -9.55 -11.40 1.33
CA ASP A 16 -9.35 -11.00 2.71
C ASP A 16 -8.71 -9.61 2.84
N GLY A 17 -8.31 -9.26 4.06
CA GLY A 17 -7.67 -8.00 4.41
C GLY A 17 -6.22 -8.13 4.87
N GLY A 18 -5.79 -7.17 5.68
CA GLY A 18 -4.41 -7.09 6.15
C GLY A 18 -4.09 -8.09 7.25
N MET A 19 -3.33 -9.15 6.94
CA MET A 19 -2.91 -10.15 7.91
C MET A 19 -2.07 -9.53 9.03
N GLY A 20 -0.91 -8.96 8.72
CA GLY A 20 0.05 -8.48 9.72
C GLY A 20 -0.47 -7.34 10.60
N THR A 21 -1.33 -6.46 10.06
CA THR A 21 -1.93 -5.37 10.83
C THR A 21 -3.09 -5.82 11.72
N TYR A 22 -3.74 -6.92 11.40
CA TYR A 22 -4.85 -7.48 12.19
C TYR A 22 -4.35 -8.45 13.26
N TYR A 23 -3.43 -9.35 12.92
CA TYR A 23 -2.83 -10.30 13.87
C TYR A 23 -2.02 -9.61 14.98
N LYS A 24 -1.31 -8.52 14.65
CA LYS A 24 -0.47 -7.76 15.58
C LYS A 24 0.62 -8.63 16.23
N ALA A 25 1.55 -9.08 15.41
CA ALA A 25 2.72 -9.83 15.88
C ALA A 25 3.42 -9.14 17.06
N LYS A 26 4.11 -9.92 17.89
CA LYS A 26 4.89 -9.39 19.01
C LYS A 26 5.98 -8.45 18.48
N PRO A 27 6.35 -7.40 19.25
CA PRO A 27 7.42 -6.49 18.82
C PRO A 27 8.70 -7.25 18.47
N GLY A 28 9.29 -6.95 17.32
CA GLY A 28 10.51 -7.59 16.82
C GLY A 28 10.32 -8.97 16.17
N GLN A 29 9.09 -9.45 16.01
CA GLN A 29 8.78 -10.68 15.29
C GLN A 29 8.11 -10.36 13.95
N GLU A 30 8.54 -11.03 12.90
CA GLU A 30 7.84 -11.06 11.61
C GLU A 30 6.51 -11.81 11.79
N CYS A 31 5.46 -11.36 11.08
CA CYS A 31 4.15 -12.00 11.16
C CYS A 31 4.20 -13.47 10.76
N GLU A 32 5.02 -13.82 9.78
CA GLU A 32 5.19 -15.17 9.25
C GLU A 32 5.75 -16.17 10.27
N GLN A 33 6.54 -15.69 11.25
CA GLN A 33 7.02 -16.56 12.35
C GLN A 33 5.87 -17.12 13.18
N ALA A 34 4.74 -16.42 13.23
CA ALA A 34 3.56 -16.90 13.92
C ALA A 34 2.94 -18.14 13.27
N ASN A 35 3.24 -18.44 12.00
CA ASN A 35 2.82 -19.70 11.39
C ASN A 35 3.32 -20.92 12.16
N LEU A 36 4.48 -20.78 12.83
CA LEU A 36 5.07 -21.83 13.66
C LEU A 36 4.88 -21.62 15.18
N THR A 37 4.91 -20.37 15.63
CA THR A 37 4.90 -20.05 17.06
C THR A 37 3.51 -19.81 17.64
N ASP A 38 2.53 -19.45 16.80
CA ASP A 38 1.12 -19.23 17.16
C ASP A 38 0.17 -19.62 16.01
N PRO A 39 0.20 -20.88 15.55
CA PRO A 39 -0.60 -21.33 14.41
C PRO A 39 -2.11 -21.14 14.60
N GLU A 40 -2.60 -21.29 15.83
CA GLU A 40 -4.03 -21.09 16.11
C GLU A 40 -4.43 -19.60 16.01
N GLY A 41 -3.54 -18.68 16.36
CA GLY A 41 -3.76 -17.24 16.15
C GLY A 41 -3.88 -16.89 14.66
N ILE A 42 -2.98 -17.41 13.82
CA ILE A 42 -3.04 -17.21 12.35
C ILE A 42 -4.29 -17.87 11.76
N LEU A 43 -4.61 -19.09 12.19
CA LEU A 43 -5.80 -19.81 11.75
C LEU A 43 -7.08 -19.02 12.12
N ALA A 44 -7.13 -18.44 13.32
CA ALA A 44 -8.25 -17.61 13.74
C ALA A 44 -8.42 -16.35 12.86
N VAL A 45 -7.32 -15.74 12.41
CA VAL A 45 -7.39 -14.59 11.47
C VAL A 45 -7.96 -15.02 10.13
N HIS A 46 -7.48 -16.11 9.54
CA HIS A 46 -8.03 -16.64 8.28
C HIS A 46 -9.53 -16.93 8.39
N ARG A 47 -9.94 -17.63 9.46
CA ARG A 47 -11.36 -17.92 9.73
C ARG A 47 -12.21 -16.66 9.89
N ALA A 48 -11.67 -15.63 10.54
CA ALA A 48 -12.39 -14.36 10.73
C ALA A 48 -12.68 -13.66 9.39
N TYR A 49 -11.71 -13.66 8.45
CA TYR A 49 -11.93 -13.12 7.12
C TYR A 49 -12.88 -13.96 6.28
N LEU A 50 -12.81 -15.29 6.36
CA LEU A 50 -13.73 -16.18 5.67
C LEU A 50 -15.17 -16.03 6.22
N ALA A 51 -15.33 -15.92 7.53
CA ALA A 51 -16.63 -15.64 8.16
C ALA A 51 -17.18 -14.26 7.78
N ALA A 52 -16.31 -13.31 7.45
CA ALA A 52 -16.69 -12.00 6.91
C ALA A 52 -17.10 -12.03 5.42
N GLY A 53 -17.06 -13.19 4.76
CA GLY A 53 -17.49 -13.39 3.39
C GLY A 53 -16.41 -13.27 2.33
N ALA A 54 -15.14 -13.39 2.69
CA ALA A 54 -14.05 -13.48 1.70
C ALA A 54 -14.18 -14.77 0.87
N ASP A 55 -14.06 -14.64 -0.45
CA ASP A 55 -14.03 -15.76 -1.40
C ASP A 55 -12.64 -16.38 -1.50
N ALA A 56 -11.62 -15.61 -1.20
CA ALA A 56 -10.22 -15.99 -1.26
C ALA A 56 -9.43 -15.41 -0.09
N ILE A 57 -8.43 -16.16 0.37
CA ILE A 57 -7.48 -15.70 1.38
C ILE A 57 -6.05 -15.81 0.87
N LYS A 58 -5.20 -14.90 1.34
CA LYS A 58 -3.75 -14.91 1.14
C LYS A 58 -3.10 -15.74 2.24
N THR A 59 -2.05 -16.49 1.91
CA THR A 59 -1.22 -17.11 2.94
C THR A 59 -0.49 -16.04 3.76
N ASN A 60 -0.13 -16.36 5.01
CA ASN A 60 0.70 -15.47 5.83
C ASN A 60 2.19 -15.66 5.48
N THR A 61 2.60 -15.20 4.28
CA THR A 61 3.92 -15.50 3.70
C THR A 61 4.53 -14.37 2.87
N PHE A 62 4.03 -13.15 3.06
CA PHE A 62 4.44 -11.96 2.31
C PHE A 62 5.96 -11.74 2.31
N SER A 63 6.66 -11.93 3.43
CA SER A 63 8.09 -11.67 3.54
C SER A 63 8.99 -12.81 3.04
N LEU A 64 8.44 -13.94 2.62
CA LEU A 64 9.25 -15.10 2.22
C LEU A 64 10.26 -14.82 1.10
N PRO A 65 9.95 -14.05 0.04
CA PRO A 65 10.96 -13.73 -0.96
C PRO A 65 12.18 -13.01 -0.37
N ARG A 66 11.95 -12.08 0.57
CA ARG A 66 13.04 -11.39 1.27
C ARG A 66 13.85 -12.34 2.15
N LEU A 67 13.18 -13.26 2.86
CA LEU A 67 13.84 -14.26 3.71
C LEU A 67 14.65 -15.26 2.88
N ALA A 68 14.11 -15.70 1.74
CA ALA A 68 14.79 -16.60 0.81
C ALA A 68 16.01 -15.92 0.16
N ALA A 69 15.88 -14.65 -0.25
CA ALA A 69 16.99 -13.87 -0.79
C ALA A 69 18.13 -13.70 0.23
N ALA A 70 17.79 -13.52 1.51
CA ALA A 70 18.74 -13.48 2.62
C ALA A 70 19.28 -14.87 3.00
N GLN A 71 18.86 -15.93 2.32
CA GLN A 71 19.21 -17.33 2.63
C GLN A 71 18.93 -17.68 4.11
N GLN A 72 17.89 -17.07 4.68
CA GLN A 72 17.52 -17.30 6.08
C GLN A 72 17.08 -18.76 6.29
N PRO A 73 17.75 -19.51 7.19
CA PRO A 73 17.35 -20.87 7.49
C PRO A 73 15.89 -20.94 7.96
N GLY A 74 15.13 -21.91 7.43
CA GLY A 74 13.77 -22.14 7.87
C GLY A 74 12.68 -21.39 7.10
N TRP A 75 13.01 -20.64 6.06
CA TRP A 75 11.98 -19.98 5.25
C TRP A 75 11.01 -20.99 4.60
N GLU A 76 11.50 -22.17 4.22
CA GLU A 76 10.66 -23.23 3.67
C GLU A 76 9.63 -23.74 4.68
N GLN A 77 10.04 -23.90 5.94
CA GLN A 77 9.12 -24.31 7.02
C GLN A 77 8.04 -23.26 7.27
N LEU A 78 8.38 -21.97 7.15
CA LEU A 78 7.39 -20.88 7.24
C LEU A 78 6.41 -20.93 6.06
N ALA A 79 6.88 -21.26 4.84
CA ALA A 79 6.04 -21.44 3.67
C ALA A 79 5.06 -22.61 3.87
N ASP A 80 5.58 -23.76 4.32
CA ASP A 80 4.79 -24.97 4.55
C ASP A 80 3.69 -24.74 5.58
N ALA A 81 4.06 -24.16 6.73
CA ALA A 81 3.12 -23.88 7.79
C ALA A 81 2.06 -22.85 7.36
N GLY A 82 2.47 -21.74 6.73
CA GLY A 82 1.55 -20.71 6.22
C GLY A 82 0.56 -21.24 5.20
N TRP A 83 1.04 -22.10 4.27
CA TRP A 83 0.18 -22.77 3.30
C TRP A 83 -0.82 -23.72 3.97
N GLN A 84 -0.36 -24.59 4.86
CA GLN A 84 -1.21 -25.56 5.56
C GLN A 84 -2.31 -24.88 6.40
N LEU A 85 -1.99 -23.79 7.09
CA LEU A 85 -2.96 -23.03 7.89
C LEU A 85 -4.05 -22.40 7.00
N ALA A 86 -3.65 -21.79 5.89
CA ALA A 86 -4.61 -21.21 4.95
C ALA A 86 -5.48 -22.27 4.29
N VAL A 87 -4.91 -23.40 3.85
CA VAL A 87 -5.68 -24.53 3.27
C VAL A 87 -6.63 -25.13 4.29
N LYS A 88 -6.22 -25.28 5.56
CA LYS A 88 -7.08 -25.76 6.64
C LYS A 88 -8.29 -24.85 6.82
N ALA A 89 -8.09 -23.53 6.90
CA ALA A 89 -9.18 -22.57 7.02
C ALA A 89 -10.10 -22.57 5.79
N ALA A 90 -9.52 -22.54 4.60
CA ALA A 90 -10.27 -22.53 3.34
C ALA A 90 -11.06 -23.83 3.11
N GLY A 91 -10.56 -24.97 3.58
CA GLY A 91 -11.25 -26.25 3.51
C GLY A 91 -12.59 -26.29 4.23
N GLU A 92 -12.76 -25.47 5.23
CA GLU A 92 -14.01 -25.34 6.01
C GLU A 92 -15.11 -24.60 5.22
N THR A 93 -14.75 -23.75 4.26
CA THR A 93 -15.70 -22.91 3.49
C THR A 93 -15.68 -23.17 1.98
N GLY A 94 -14.67 -23.86 1.49
CA GLY A 94 -14.44 -24.06 0.05
C GLY A 94 -13.74 -22.90 -0.65
N ALA A 95 -13.29 -21.88 0.08
CA ALA A 95 -12.63 -20.68 -0.45
C ALA A 95 -11.35 -20.99 -1.25
N ALA A 96 -10.91 -20.04 -2.07
CA ALA A 96 -9.62 -20.11 -2.73
C ALA A 96 -8.48 -19.72 -1.79
N VAL A 97 -7.31 -20.32 -1.97
CA VAL A 97 -6.07 -19.94 -1.29
C VAL A 97 -5.07 -19.43 -2.32
N PHE A 98 -4.51 -18.27 -2.06
CA PHE A 98 -3.41 -17.69 -2.84
C PHE A 98 -2.10 -17.78 -2.07
N ALA A 99 -1.10 -18.40 -2.69
CA ALA A 99 0.27 -18.28 -2.23
C ALA A 99 0.72 -16.83 -2.39
N ASP A 100 1.00 -16.16 -1.29
CA ASP A 100 1.31 -14.73 -1.23
C ASP A 100 2.82 -14.49 -1.21
N LEU A 101 3.29 -13.71 -2.18
CA LEU A 101 4.69 -13.37 -2.39
C LEU A 101 4.83 -11.83 -2.46
N GLY A 102 5.44 -11.25 -1.44
CA GLY A 102 5.84 -9.83 -1.45
C GLY A 102 7.10 -9.58 -2.27
N PRO A 103 7.65 -8.35 -2.25
CA PRO A 103 8.82 -7.97 -3.02
C PRO A 103 10.06 -8.81 -2.65
N ALA A 104 10.79 -9.28 -3.66
CA ALA A 104 12.12 -9.83 -3.51
C ALA A 104 13.15 -8.72 -3.70
N PRO A 105 14.15 -8.59 -2.82
CA PRO A 105 15.27 -7.71 -3.08
C PRO A 105 16.11 -8.28 -4.23
N ASP A 106 16.58 -7.40 -5.11
CA ASP A 106 17.62 -7.75 -6.06
C ASP A 106 18.99 -7.69 -5.36
N THR A 107 19.75 -8.78 -5.42
CA THR A 107 21.05 -8.87 -4.78
C THR A 107 22.11 -9.32 -5.79
N GLU A 108 23.35 -8.92 -5.62
CA GLU A 108 24.44 -9.30 -6.52
C GLU A 108 24.61 -10.82 -6.69
N ASN A 109 24.28 -11.60 -5.64
CA ASN A 109 24.47 -13.04 -5.60
C ASN A 109 23.24 -13.84 -6.00
N LEU A 110 22.04 -13.25 -5.93
CA LEU A 110 20.79 -13.96 -6.19
C LEU A 110 19.77 -13.01 -6.85
N PRO A 111 19.61 -13.11 -8.19
CA PRO A 111 18.63 -12.31 -8.92
C PRO A 111 17.21 -12.54 -8.41
N ALA A 112 16.38 -11.49 -8.41
CA ALA A 112 15.00 -11.54 -7.93
C ALA A 112 14.17 -12.63 -8.63
N GLU A 113 14.40 -12.88 -9.92
CA GLU A 113 13.78 -13.97 -10.66
C GLU A 113 13.96 -15.33 -9.99
N GLN A 114 15.20 -15.64 -9.58
CA GLN A 114 15.50 -16.93 -8.95
C GLN A 114 14.84 -17.05 -7.57
N VAL A 115 14.80 -15.94 -6.83
CA VAL A 115 14.13 -15.89 -5.53
C VAL A 115 12.63 -16.15 -5.67
N TYR A 116 11.96 -15.39 -6.55
CA TYR A 116 10.54 -15.59 -6.81
C TYR A 116 10.22 -17.02 -7.26
N LEU A 117 11.03 -17.54 -8.18
CA LEU A 117 10.84 -18.90 -8.69
C LEU A 117 11.04 -19.96 -7.60
N ALA A 118 12.03 -19.81 -6.73
CA ALA A 118 12.27 -20.73 -5.61
C ALA A 118 11.06 -20.78 -4.66
N VAL A 119 10.56 -19.61 -4.24
CA VAL A 119 9.41 -19.53 -3.35
C VAL A 119 8.13 -20.03 -4.02
N ALA A 120 7.88 -19.64 -5.28
CA ALA A 120 6.70 -20.10 -6.02
C ALA A 120 6.72 -21.63 -6.26
N LYS A 121 7.88 -22.21 -6.58
CA LYS A 121 8.05 -23.68 -6.72
C LYS A 121 7.76 -24.40 -5.40
N ARG A 122 8.18 -23.85 -4.25
CA ARG A 122 7.86 -24.44 -2.95
C ARG A 122 6.35 -24.56 -2.78
N PHE A 123 5.60 -23.49 -3.03
CA PHE A 123 4.14 -23.52 -2.96
C PHE A 123 3.51 -24.46 -4.00
N ALA A 124 4.04 -24.51 -5.21
CA ALA A 124 3.58 -25.44 -6.25
C ALA A 124 3.70 -26.90 -5.81
N LEU A 125 4.80 -27.27 -5.13
CA LEU A 125 5.02 -28.59 -4.53
C LEU A 125 4.00 -28.88 -3.42
N LEU A 126 3.56 -27.87 -2.68
CA LEU A 126 2.52 -28.00 -1.66
C LEU A 126 1.09 -28.06 -2.25
N GLY A 127 0.95 -27.96 -3.56
CA GLY A 127 -0.31 -28.04 -4.27
C GLY A 127 -0.96 -26.69 -4.58
N ALA A 128 -0.26 -25.58 -4.41
CA ALA A 128 -0.77 -24.27 -4.80
C ALA A 128 -1.05 -24.20 -6.31
N ARG A 129 -2.18 -23.53 -6.64
CA ARG A 129 -2.61 -23.28 -8.02
C ARG A 129 -2.95 -21.81 -8.24
N ASN A 130 -3.04 -21.01 -7.16
CA ASN A 130 -3.24 -19.57 -7.25
C ASN A 130 -2.06 -18.88 -6.57
N PHE A 131 -1.49 -17.88 -7.24
CA PHE A 131 -0.32 -17.14 -6.80
C PHE A 131 -0.60 -15.64 -6.86
N LEU A 132 -0.21 -14.93 -5.84
CA LEU A 132 -0.27 -13.48 -5.76
C LEU A 132 1.16 -12.95 -5.55
N PHE A 133 1.61 -12.12 -6.48
CA PHE A 133 2.81 -11.32 -6.33
C PHE A 133 2.35 -9.89 -6.02
N GLU A 134 2.47 -9.45 -4.77
CA GLU A 134 1.87 -8.19 -4.32
C GLU A 134 2.86 -7.14 -3.82
N THR A 135 2.39 -5.89 -3.80
CA THR A 135 3.13 -4.73 -3.25
C THR A 135 4.44 -4.46 -4.01
N LEU A 136 4.48 -4.81 -5.28
CA LEU A 136 5.65 -4.64 -6.13
C LEU A 136 5.87 -3.19 -6.52
N SER A 137 7.13 -2.78 -6.69
CA SER A 137 7.51 -1.46 -7.22
C SER A 137 7.89 -1.50 -8.69
N ALA A 138 8.23 -2.68 -9.20
CA ALA A 138 8.61 -2.95 -10.58
C ALA A 138 8.24 -4.40 -10.97
N GLU A 139 8.33 -4.74 -12.24
CA GLU A 139 8.09 -6.08 -12.77
C GLU A 139 9.36 -6.92 -12.91
N ASP A 140 10.50 -6.38 -12.52
CA ASP A 140 11.82 -6.97 -12.73
C ASP A 140 11.94 -8.35 -12.07
N GLY A 141 12.30 -9.38 -12.86
CA GLY A 141 12.42 -10.77 -12.43
C GLY A 141 11.11 -11.52 -12.17
N VAL A 142 9.99 -10.80 -12.00
CA VAL A 142 8.68 -11.42 -11.68
C VAL A 142 8.13 -12.15 -12.89
N LEU A 143 8.13 -11.55 -14.07
CA LEU A 143 7.55 -12.14 -15.27
C LEU A 143 8.34 -13.38 -15.74
N GLU A 144 9.65 -13.37 -15.60
CA GLU A 144 10.54 -14.48 -15.88
C GLU A 144 10.24 -15.67 -14.95
N ALA A 145 10.13 -15.39 -13.64
CA ALA A 145 9.76 -16.37 -12.64
C ALA A 145 8.38 -16.99 -12.90
N ILE A 146 7.39 -16.18 -13.30
CA ILE A 146 6.04 -16.65 -13.64
C ILE A 146 6.07 -17.53 -14.90
N ARG A 147 6.84 -17.17 -15.95
CA ARG A 147 6.98 -18.01 -17.14
C ARG A 147 7.53 -19.39 -16.76
N ALA A 148 8.58 -19.42 -15.94
CA ALA A 148 9.18 -20.67 -15.48
C ALA A 148 8.23 -21.47 -14.56
N LEU A 149 7.45 -20.81 -13.71
CA LEU A 149 6.42 -21.45 -12.89
C LEU A 149 5.35 -22.10 -13.76
N LYS A 150 4.84 -21.40 -14.78
CA LYS A 150 3.79 -21.92 -15.68
C LYS A 150 4.26 -23.06 -16.58
N GLN A 151 5.56 -23.24 -16.77
CA GLN A 151 6.08 -24.46 -17.42
C GLN A 151 5.86 -25.69 -16.55
N THR A 152 5.86 -25.54 -15.22
CA THR A 152 5.67 -26.63 -14.25
C THR A 152 4.21 -26.78 -13.82
N VAL A 153 3.48 -25.68 -13.76
CA VAL A 153 2.07 -25.58 -13.35
C VAL A 153 1.30 -24.74 -14.38
N PRO A 154 0.99 -25.29 -15.57
CA PRO A 154 0.36 -24.53 -16.66
C PRO A 154 -1.00 -23.94 -16.30
N GLU A 155 -1.75 -24.59 -15.41
CA GLU A 155 -3.07 -24.15 -14.94
C GLU A 155 -3.00 -23.07 -13.85
N ALA A 156 -1.82 -22.67 -13.37
CA ALA A 156 -1.69 -21.68 -12.32
C ALA A 156 -2.45 -20.40 -12.68
N PHE A 157 -3.24 -19.89 -11.73
CA PHE A 157 -3.79 -18.54 -11.77
C PHE A 157 -2.79 -17.60 -11.09
N VAL A 158 -2.36 -16.57 -11.81
CA VAL A 158 -1.35 -15.63 -11.33
C VAL A 158 -1.91 -14.20 -11.36
N LEU A 159 -1.90 -13.57 -10.19
CA LEU A 159 -2.21 -12.16 -10.00
C LEU A 159 -0.92 -11.40 -9.65
N VAL A 160 -0.63 -10.33 -10.39
CA VAL A 160 0.47 -9.41 -10.11
C VAL A 160 -0.09 -8.06 -9.68
N SER A 161 0.38 -7.51 -8.56
CA SER A 161 -0.15 -6.28 -7.98
C SER A 161 0.95 -5.31 -7.52
N PHE A 162 0.77 -4.04 -7.83
CA PHE A 162 1.75 -2.98 -7.59
C PHE A 162 1.34 -2.06 -6.44
N ALA A 163 2.33 -1.63 -5.66
CA ALA A 163 2.18 -0.59 -4.65
C ALA A 163 2.44 0.78 -5.30
N VAL A 164 1.38 1.59 -5.40
CA VAL A 164 1.40 2.85 -6.14
C VAL A 164 0.98 4.01 -5.24
N LEU A 165 1.78 5.07 -5.26
CA LEU A 165 1.48 6.33 -4.58
C LEU A 165 0.27 7.03 -5.24
N PRO A 166 -0.39 7.98 -4.57
CA PRO A 166 -1.54 8.69 -5.12
C PRO A 166 -1.28 9.45 -6.43
N ASP A 167 -0.02 9.75 -6.74
CA ASP A 167 0.42 10.40 -7.98
C ASP A 167 0.54 9.44 -9.17
N GLY A 168 0.34 8.14 -8.95
CA GLY A 168 0.43 7.11 -9.98
C GLY A 168 1.80 6.46 -10.15
N TYR A 169 2.77 6.81 -9.32
CA TYR A 169 4.12 6.25 -9.40
C TYR A 169 4.40 5.27 -8.27
N THR A 170 5.20 4.26 -8.54
CA THR A 170 5.79 3.40 -7.52
C THR A 170 6.95 4.10 -6.83
N ARG A 171 7.47 3.52 -5.74
CA ARG A 171 8.66 4.04 -5.06
C ARG A 171 9.91 4.09 -5.93
N GLU A 172 9.98 3.26 -6.97
CA GLU A 172 11.05 3.24 -7.96
C GLU A 172 10.81 4.18 -9.14
N GLY A 173 9.76 5.02 -9.06
CA GLY A 173 9.46 6.00 -10.11
C GLY A 173 8.85 5.39 -11.38
N ARG A 174 8.30 4.17 -11.30
CA ARG A 174 7.59 3.53 -12.41
C ARG A 174 6.14 3.98 -12.44
N TYR A 175 5.64 4.37 -13.60
CA TYR A 175 4.24 4.78 -13.76
C TYR A 175 3.31 3.57 -13.83
N CYS A 176 2.25 3.56 -13.03
CA CYS A 176 1.38 2.39 -12.84
C CYS A 176 0.71 1.92 -14.15
N ALA A 177 0.26 2.82 -15.01
CA ALA A 177 -0.38 2.44 -16.26
C ALA A 177 0.58 1.72 -17.22
N GLU A 178 1.88 2.06 -17.21
CA GLU A 178 2.89 1.37 -17.99
C GLU A 178 3.19 -0.01 -17.43
N LEU A 179 3.31 -0.13 -16.09
CA LEU A 179 3.51 -1.42 -15.43
C LEU A 179 2.36 -2.37 -15.71
N VAL A 180 1.12 -1.93 -15.47
CA VAL A 180 -0.09 -2.72 -15.72
C VAL A 180 -0.16 -3.17 -17.17
N ARG A 181 0.10 -2.28 -18.14
CA ARG A 181 0.10 -2.61 -19.56
C ARG A 181 1.17 -3.63 -19.91
N ARG A 182 2.41 -3.46 -19.43
CA ARG A 182 3.52 -4.40 -19.72
C ARG A 182 3.23 -5.80 -19.15
N VAL A 183 2.73 -5.86 -17.92
CA VAL A 183 2.36 -7.12 -17.27
C VAL A 183 1.21 -7.79 -18.03
N ALA A 184 0.17 -7.05 -18.41
CA ALA A 184 -0.95 -7.59 -19.18
C ALA A 184 -0.50 -8.12 -20.55
N GLN A 185 0.39 -7.41 -21.24
CA GLN A 185 0.92 -7.81 -22.55
C GLN A 185 1.90 -8.99 -22.47
N SER A 186 2.38 -9.36 -21.30
CA SER A 186 3.31 -10.49 -21.13
C SER A 186 2.73 -11.87 -21.52
N GLY A 187 1.40 -12.00 -21.47
CA GLY A 187 0.67 -13.22 -21.76
C GLY A 187 0.82 -14.34 -20.72
N VAL A 188 1.51 -14.08 -19.60
CA VAL A 188 1.76 -15.08 -18.55
C VAL A 188 1.00 -14.84 -17.26
N VAL A 189 0.29 -13.72 -17.15
CA VAL A 189 -0.45 -13.29 -15.96
C VAL A 189 -1.95 -13.38 -16.24
N ASP A 190 -2.74 -13.79 -15.25
CA ASP A 190 -4.19 -13.96 -15.37
C ASP A 190 -4.98 -12.75 -14.87
N ALA A 191 -4.38 -11.97 -13.97
CA ALA A 191 -4.95 -10.72 -13.46
C ALA A 191 -3.84 -9.77 -13.03
N VAL A 192 -4.13 -8.45 -13.06
CA VAL A 192 -3.16 -7.41 -12.66
C VAL A 192 -3.85 -6.38 -11.78
N GLY A 193 -3.12 -5.72 -10.90
CA GLY A 193 -3.77 -4.78 -10.01
C GLY A 193 -2.87 -3.84 -9.24
N LEU A 194 -3.53 -3.14 -8.30
CA LEU A 194 -2.92 -2.19 -7.37
C LEU A 194 -3.28 -2.58 -5.93
N ASN A 195 -2.31 -2.53 -5.02
CA ASN A 195 -2.57 -2.78 -3.61
C ASN A 195 -1.71 -1.92 -2.70
N CYS A 196 -2.06 -1.90 -1.42
CA CYS A 196 -1.33 -1.20 -0.36
C CYS A 196 -1.14 0.31 -0.63
N VAL A 197 -0.30 0.98 0.15
CA VAL A 197 0.14 2.39 0.08
C VAL A 197 -0.99 3.41 0.02
N SER A 198 -1.90 3.31 -0.96
CA SER A 198 -2.99 4.27 -1.17
C SER A 198 -4.30 3.88 -0.51
N ALA A 199 -5.09 4.89 -0.09
CA ALA A 199 -6.44 4.72 0.46
C ALA A 199 -7.48 4.49 -0.65
N PRO A 200 -8.71 4.01 -0.33
CA PRO A 200 -9.71 3.65 -1.33
C PRO A 200 -10.02 4.72 -2.38
N GLY A 201 -10.19 5.98 -1.96
CA GLY A 201 -10.49 7.09 -2.88
C GLY A 201 -9.35 7.40 -3.84
N ALA A 202 -8.09 7.35 -3.37
CA ALA A 202 -6.92 7.53 -4.23
C ALA A 202 -6.79 6.36 -5.24
N MET A 203 -7.00 5.11 -4.79
CA MET A 203 -6.99 3.94 -5.69
C MET A 203 -8.05 4.06 -6.79
N ARG A 204 -9.25 4.58 -6.47
CA ARG A 204 -10.28 4.80 -7.48
C ARG A 204 -9.85 5.81 -8.54
N ALA A 205 -9.21 6.90 -8.14
CA ALA A 205 -8.66 7.89 -9.08
C ALA A 205 -7.56 7.28 -9.97
N LEU A 206 -6.73 6.39 -9.42
CA LEU A 206 -5.70 5.68 -10.20
C LEU A 206 -6.31 4.72 -11.21
N VAL A 207 -7.30 3.91 -10.80
CA VAL A 207 -8.00 2.96 -11.69
C VAL A 207 -8.61 3.67 -12.90
N GLN A 208 -9.20 4.85 -12.71
CA GLN A 208 -9.75 5.64 -13.80
C GLN A 208 -8.70 6.10 -14.82
N GLN A 209 -7.42 6.12 -14.45
CA GLN A 209 -6.29 6.47 -15.34
C GLN A 209 -5.70 5.24 -16.03
N LEU A 210 -5.88 4.02 -15.48
CA LEU A 210 -5.30 2.80 -16.06
C LEU A 210 -5.94 2.43 -17.41
N GLY A 211 -7.24 2.73 -17.59
CA GLY A 211 -7.99 2.27 -18.74
C GLY A 211 -8.26 0.75 -18.70
N ASP A 212 -8.53 0.17 -19.86
CA ASP A 212 -8.69 -1.27 -20.01
C ASP A 212 -7.32 -1.95 -20.04
N ALA A 213 -7.06 -2.79 -19.05
CA ALA A 213 -5.84 -3.57 -18.95
C ALA A 213 -5.86 -4.83 -19.85
N GLY A 214 -7.02 -5.18 -20.43
CA GLY A 214 -7.20 -6.45 -21.17
C GLY A 214 -7.21 -7.70 -20.27
N LEU A 215 -7.08 -7.52 -18.95
CA LEU A 215 -7.12 -8.55 -17.91
C LEU A 215 -8.04 -8.11 -16.76
N PRO A 216 -8.58 -9.06 -15.96
CA PRO A 216 -9.24 -8.73 -14.71
C PRO A 216 -8.38 -7.82 -13.83
N LEU A 217 -8.93 -6.67 -13.44
CA LEU A 217 -8.24 -5.71 -12.58
C LEU A 217 -8.52 -6.00 -11.12
N SER A 218 -7.46 -5.95 -10.30
CA SER A 218 -7.48 -6.11 -8.85
C SER A 218 -7.22 -4.79 -8.12
N VAL A 219 -7.99 -4.50 -7.06
CA VAL A 219 -7.77 -3.33 -6.20
C VAL A 219 -7.92 -3.72 -4.73
N MET A 220 -6.83 -3.63 -3.98
CA MET A 220 -6.76 -3.97 -2.56
C MET A 220 -6.09 -2.83 -1.76
N PRO A 221 -6.81 -1.73 -1.46
CA PRO A 221 -6.25 -0.57 -0.78
C PRO A 221 -6.02 -0.81 0.71
N ASN A 222 -5.28 0.10 1.33
CA ASN A 222 -5.26 0.23 2.78
C ASN A 222 -6.63 0.73 3.29
N ALA A 223 -6.95 0.47 4.57
CA ALA A 223 -8.18 0.99 5.19
C ALA A 223 -8.23 2.52 5.24
N GLY A 224 -7.10 3.17 5.04
CA GLY A 224 -6.89 4.62 5.06
C GLY A 224 -5.40 4.89 5.07
N TYR A 225 -5.01 6.14 5.33
CA TYR A 225 -3.60 6.45 5.53
C TYR A 225 -3.16 6.11 6.96
N PRO A 226 -1.90 5.64 7.15
CA PRO A 226 -1.37 5.35 8.46
C PRO A 226 -1.23 6.64 9.28
N VAL A 227 -1.66 6.57 10.54
CA VAL A 227 -1.43 7.63 11.54
C VAL A 227 -0.56 7.05 12.63
N VAL A 228 0.56 7.71 12.90
CA VAL A 228 1.45 7.32 14.00
C VAL A 228 1.00 8.01 15.28
N ALA A 229 0.51 7.26 16.24
CA ALA A 229 0.15 7.75 17.56
C ALA A 229 0.78 6.86 18.64
N ARG A 230 1.52 7.48 19.58
CA ARG A 230 2.19 6.76 20.69
C ARG A 230 3.06 5.59 20.22
N ALA A 231 3.89 5.83 19.18
CA ALA A 231 4.76 4.84 18.55
C ALA A 231 4.03 3.61 17.95
N GLN A 232 2.73 3.74 17.67
CA GLN A 232 1.94 2.71 16.99
C GLN A 232 1.37 3.26 15.69
N VAL A 233 1.48 2.47 14.63
CA VAL A 233 0.81 2.75 13.35
C VAL A 233 -0.65 2.32 13.47
N ARG A 234 -1.57 3.24 13.19
CA ARG A 234 -3.03 2.97 13.17
C ARG A 234 -3.61 3.43 11.85
N TYR A 235 -4.59 2.70 11.38
CA TYR A 235 -5.38 3.06 10.21
C TYR A 235 -6.76 3.49 10.67
N GLN A 236 -7.28 4.62 10.16
CA GLN A 236 -8.54 5.23 10.63
C GLN A 236 -9.69 5.06 9.62
N GLY A 237 -9.54 4.20 8.63
CA GLY A 237 -10.58 3.94 7.65
C GLY A 237 -11.84 3.32 8.29
N LYS A 238 -13.02 3.84 7.89
CA LYS A 238 -14.32 3.28 8.32
C LYS A 238 -14.76 2.19 7.35
N PRO A 239 -15.27 1.04 7.84
CA PRO A 239 -15.74 -0.05 6.99
C PRO A 239 -16.77 0.40 5.93
N GLU A 240 -17.69 1.30 6.27
CA GLU A 240 -18.73 1.78 5.36
C GLU A 240 -18.15 2.64 4.22
N TYR A 241 -17.16 3.48 4.52
CA TYR A 241 -16.44 4.24 3.50
C TYR A 241 -15.67 3.32 2.56
N PHE A 242 -14.93 2.37 3.14
CA PHE A 242 -14.17 1.37 2.40
C PHE A 242 -15.09 0.58 1.44
N ALA A 243 -16.18 0.03 1.96
CA ALA A 243 -17.16 -0.73 1.18
C ALA A 243 -17.76 0.10 0.05
N ARG A 244 -18.15 1.36 0.33
CA ARG A 244 -18.74 2.26 -0.67
C ARG A 244 -17.77 2.55 -1.82
N GLU A 245 -16.50 2.86 -1.54
CA GLU A 245 -15.55 3.15 -2.61
C GLU A 245 -15.22 1.90 -3.45
N LEU A 246 -15.06 0.73 -2.80
CA LEU A 246 -14.76 -0.51 -3.53
C LEU A 246 -15.98 -1.06 -4.31
N SER A 247 -17.20 -0.92 -3.80
CA SER A 247 -18.40 -1.30 -4.55
C SER A 247 -18.59 -0.44 -5.81
N ARG A 248 -18.21 0.86 -5.75
CA ARG A 248 -18.16 1.72 -6.94
C ARG A 248 -17.14 1.20 -7.97
N LEU A 249 -15.94 0.80 -7.50
CA LEU A 249 -14.93 0.20 -8.37
C LEU A 249 -15.45 -1.09 -9.04
N ALA A 250 -16.19 -1.93 -8.30
CA ALA A 250 -16.83 -3.11 -8.88
C ALA A 250 -17.83 -2.71 -9.99
N SER A 251 -18.64 -1.68 -9.75
CA SER A 251 -19.56 -1.13 -10.77
C SER A 251 -18.83 -0.49 -11.96
N GLU A 252 -17.60 -0.07 -11.78
CA GLU A 252 -16.71 0.46 -12.81
C GLU A 252 -15.89 -0.64 -13.53
N GLY A 253 -16.14 -1.93 -13.23
CA GLY A 253 -15.55 -3.08 -13.93
C GLY A 253 -14.35 -3.74 -13.23
N VAL A 254 -13.96 -3.32 -12.02
CA VAL A 254 -12.94 -4.01 -11.23
C VAL A 254 -13.49 -5.37 -10.79
N ARG A 255 -12.74 -6.44 -11.05
CA ARG A 255 -13.20 -7.83 -10.86
C ARG A 255 -12.63 -8.51 -9.63
N ILE A 256 -11.56 -7.99 -9.05
CA ILE A 256 -10.92 -8.54 -7.85
C ILE A 256 -10.80 -7.42 -6.82
N LEU A 257 -11.40 -7.62 -5.66
CA LEU A 257 -11.47 -6.62 -4.60
C LEU A 257 -11.05 -7.22 -3.27
N GLY A 258 -10.51 -6.43 -2.39
CA GLY A 258 -10.08 -6.87 -1.06
C GLY A 258 -9.45 -5.74 -0.29
N GLY A 259 -8.66 -6.08 0.72
CA GLY A 259 -7.99 -5.09 1.53
C GLY A 259 -6.51 -5.39 1.77
N CYS A 260 -5.77 -4.35 2.13
CA CYS A 260 -4.39 -4.43 2.57
C CYS A 260 -4.27 -3.87 4.00
N CYS A 261 -3.20 -3.14 4.32
CA CYS A 261 -2.92 -2.67 5.68
C CYS A 261 -4.11 -1.94 6.32
N GLY A 262 -4.35 -2.27 7.59
CA GLY A 262 -5.41 -1.67 8.42
C GLY A 262 -6.82 -2.19 8.14
N THR A 263 -7.06 -2.97 7.09
CA THR A 263 -8.35 -3.60 6.87
C THR A 263 -8.57 -4.77 7.84
N THR A 264 -9.80 -4.95 8.27
CA THR A 264 -10.23 -5.93 9.27
C THR A 264 -11.39 -6.74 8.71
N PRO A 265 -11.81 -7.84 9.37
CA PRO A 265 -13.01 -8.58 8.98
C PRO A 265 -14.26 -7.71 8.84
N GLN A 266 -14.40 -6.64 9.64
CA GLN A 266 -15.53 -5.71 9.52
C GLN A 266 -15.53 -4.95 8.17
N HIS A 267 -14.35 -4.58 7.65
CA HIS A 267 -14.23 -3.96 6.33
C HIS A 267 -14.66 -4.93 5.22
N ILE A 268 -14.24 -6.19 5.33
CA ILE A 268 -14.58 -7.23 4.36
C ILE A 268 -16.08 -7.58 4.42
N ALA A 269 -16.67 -7.69 5.62
CA ALA A 269 -18.09 -7.93 5.78
C ALA A 269 -18.96 -6.78 5.20
N ALA A 270 -18.57 -5.54 5.46
CA ALA A 270 -19.24 -4.38 4.88
C ALA A 270 -19.13 -4.37 3.35
N LEU A 271 -17.95 -4.71 2.80
CA LEU A 271 -17.76 -4.80 1.36
C LEU A 271 -18.56 -5.97 0.77
N ARG A 272 -18.60 -7.15 1.41
CA ARG A 272 -19.44 -8.27 0.97
C ARG A 272 -20.89 -7.86 0.84
N THR A 273 -21.45 -7.23 1.87
CA THR A 273 -22.82 -6.71 1.85
C THR A 273 -23.06 -5.72 0.71
N ALA A 274 -22.10 -4.83 0.45
CA ALA A 274 -22.22 -3.85 -0.63
C ALA A 274 -22.11 -4.49 -2.03
N LEU A 275 -21.29 -5.54 -2.19
CA LEU A 275 -21.17 -6.27 -3.45
C LEU A 275 -22.41 -7.12 -3.74
N ASP A 276 -23.01 -7.74 -2.72
CA ASP A 276 -24.23 -8.54 -2.87
C ASP A 276 -25.46 -7.69 -3.24
N ALA A 277 -25.42 -6.40 -2.96
CA ALA A 277 -26.43 -5.44 -3.36
C ALA A 277 -26.27 -4.92 -4.81
N LEU A 278 -25.17 -5.24 -5.49
CA LEU A 278 -24.96 -4.85 -6.89
C LEU A 278 -25.83 -5.71 -7.84
N PRO A 279 -26.22 -5.18 -9.02
CA PRO A 279 -26.93 -5.96 -10.00
C PRO A 279 -26.08 -7.17 -10.47
N GLU A 280 -26.75 -8.28 -10.78
CA GLU A 280 -26.09 -9.52 -11.24
C GLU A 280 -25.23 -9.34 -12.50
N VAL A 281 -25.63 -8.42 -13.37
CA VAL A 281 -24.88 -8.08 -14.58
C VAL A 281 -24.06 -6.81 -14.33
N LEU A 282 -22.81 -6.99 -13.97
CA LEU A 282 -21.86 -5.87 -13.92
C LEU A 282 -21.44 -5.52 -15.35
N PRO A 283 -21.30 -4.22 -15.68
CA PRO A 283 -20.79 -3.81 -16.98
C PRO A 283 -19.40 -4.42 -17.22
N ALA A 284 -19.11 -4.75 -18.49
CA ALA A 284 -17.74 -5.01 -18.90
C ALA A 284 -16.87 -3.82 -18.49
N ALA A 285 -15.57 -4.08 -18.24
CA ALA A 285 -14.62 -3.02 -17.89
C ALA A 285 -14.83 -1.81 -18.82
N PRO A 286 -14.86 -0.58 -18.29
CA PRO A 286 -15.10 0.60 -19.11
C PRO A 286 -14.08 0.62 -20.24
N ALA A 287 -14.58 0.83 -21.46
CA ALA A 287 -13.70 1.08 -22.60
C ALA A 287 -12.71 2.19 -22.22
N ALA A 288 -11.43 1.94 -22.42
CA ALA A 288 -10.37 2.85 -22.02
C ALA A 288 -10.72 4.27 -22.47
N LYS A 289 -10.90 5.17 -21.51
CA LYS A 289 -10.66 6.58 -21.83
C LYS A 289 -9.21 6.63 -22.31
N PRO A 290 -8.93 7.31 -23.44
CA PRO A 290 -7.55 7.39 -23.91
C PRO A 290 -6.70 7.79 -22.72
N ALA A 291 -5.73 6.94 -22.38
CA ALA A 291 -4.82 7.20 -21.28
C ALA A 291 -4.39 8.65 -21.44
N VAL A 292 -4.63 9.47 -20.42
CA VAL A 292 -4.03 10.81 -20.40
C VAL A 292 -2.56 10.52 -20.56
N ALA A 293 -2.05 10.82 -21.78
CA ALA A 293 -0.67 10.55 -22.11
C ALA A 293 0.14 11.05 -20.91
N ALA A 294 0.91 10.16 -20.28
CA ALA A 294 1.79 10.56 -19.19
C ALA A 294 2.40 11.86 -19.68
N LYS A 295 2.17 12.98 -18.97
CA LYS A 295 2.82 14.23 -19.36
C LYS A 295 4.25 13.82 -19.59
N PRO A 296 4.80 14.01 -20.81
CA PRO A 296 6.19 13.65 -21.04
C PRO A 296 6.91 14.25 -19.85
N ALA A 297 7.75 13.44 -19.18
CA ALA A 297 8.57 13.95 -18.09
C ALA A 297 9.12 15.24 -18.66
N VAL A 298 8.61 16.38 -18.16
CA VAL A 298 9.12 17.66 -18.59
C VAL A 298 10.56 17.52 -18.22
N GLU A 299 11.46 17.35 -19.21
CA GLU A 299 12.87 17.56 -18.98
C GLU A 299 12.92 19.01 -18.50
N THR A 300 12.69 19.17 -17.21
CA THR A 300 12.97 20.44 -16.59
C THR A 300 14.44 20.63 -16.80
N ASP A 301 14.78 21.65 -17.56
CA ASP A 301 16.14 22.14 -17.68
C ASP A 301 16.55 22.67 -16.30
N ASP A 302 16.62 21.75 -15.35
CA ASP A 302 16.87 21.99 -13.94
C ASP A 302 18.36 22.28 -13.79
N ALA A 303 18.67 23.46 -13.31
CA ALA A 303 20.04 23.92 -13.06
C ALA A 303 20.83 22.94 -12.17
N PHE A 304 20.15 22.27 -11.23
CA PHE A 304 20.73 21.24 -10.39
C PHE A 304 21.15 20.02 -11.21
N LEU A 305 20.27 19.48 -12.05
CA LEU A 305 20.57 18.32 -12.91
C LEU A 305 21.65 18.64 -13.94
N ARG A 306 21.67 19.87 -14.49
CA ARG A 306 22.76 20.31 -15.41
C ARG A 306 24.11 20.29 -14.72
N LYS A 307 24.21 20.85 -13.51
CA LYS A 307 25.45 20.83 -12.71
C LYS A 307 25.89 19.39 -12.41
N LEU A 308 24.95 18.54 -12.00
CA LEU A 308 25.22 17.13 -11.68
C LEU A 308 25.74 16.37 -12.90
N ARG A 309 25.09 16.51 -14.05
CA ARG A 309 25.51 15.88 -15.33
C ARG A 309 26.86 16.41 -15.82
N ALA A 310 27.19 17.65 -15.52
CA ALA A 310 28.49 18.27 -15.84
C ALA A 310 29.60 17.90 -14.83
N GLY A 311 29.34 17.04 -13.84
CA GLY A 311 30.28 16.65 -12.81
C GLY A 311 30.68 17.81 -11.85
N GLN A 312 29.85 18.86 -11.80
CA GLN A 312 30.07 19.99 -10.92
C GLN A 312 29.58 19.68 -9.50
N ARG A 313 30.22 20.32 -8.52
CA ARG A 313 29.79 20.22 -7.12
C ARG A 313 28.38 20.82 -6.97
N VAL A 314 27.48 20.09 -6.36
CA VAL A 314 26.12 20.51 -6.01
C VAL A 314 25.95 20.56 -4.49
N ILE A 315 25.13 21.48 -4.01
CA ILE A 315 24.81 21.68 -2.58
C ILE A 315 23.32 21.41 -2.40
N ALA A 316 23.00 20.29 -1.76
CA ALA A 316 21.65 19.98 -1.30
C ALA A 316 21.56 20.29 0.20
N VAL A 317 20.46 20.96 0.60
CA VAL A 317 20.20 21.33 1.99
C VAL A 317 18.85 20.79 2.38
N GLU A 318 18.77 20.09 3.52
CA GLU A 318 17.50 19.67 4.11
C GLU A 318 16.94 20.77 4.98
N LEU A 319 15.65 21.08 4.81
CA LEU A 319 14.92 22.03 5.63
C LEU A 319 13.72 21.30 6.26
N ASP A 320 13.63 21.33 7.58
CA ASP A 320 12.53 20.71 8.33
C ASP A 320 11.19 21.27 7.86
N SER A 321 10.20 20.39 7.75
CA SER A 321 8.83 20.76 7.41
C SER A 321 8.27 21.74 8.44
N PRO A 322 7.48 22.76 8.02
CA PRO A 322 6.79 23.66 8.94
C PRO A 322 5.84 22.84 9.85
N LYS A 323 5.75 23.25 11.11
CA LYS A 323 4.92 22.58 12.12
C LYS A 323 3.46 23.04 12.12
N ASP A 324 3.16 24.08 11.38
CA ASP A 324 1.83 24.69 11.26
C ASP A 324 1.54 25.11 9.80
N ALA A 325 0.38 25.70 9.57
CA ALA A 325 -0.05 26.14 8.23
C ALA A 325 0.58 27.48 7.80
N ASP A 326 1.28 28.20 8.69
CA ASP A 326 1.99 29.43 8.34
C ASP A 326 3.37 29.10 7.74
N LEU A 327 3.47 29.23 6.44
CA LEU A 327 4.68 28.93 5.69
C LEU A 327 5.66 30.12 5.61
N THR A 328 5.37 31.27 6.22
CA THR A 328 6.13 32.50 6.02
C THR A 328 7.60 32.34 6.41
N ALA A 329 7.87 31.88 7.63
CA ALA A 329 9.23 31.64 8.10
C ALA A 329 9.96 30.54 7.31
N TYR A 330 9.24 29.49 6.91
CA TYR A 330 9.77 28.40 6.10
C TYR A 330 10.22 28.90 4.72
N LEU A 331 9.38 29.67 4.02
CA LEU A 331 9.70 30.23 2.70
C LEU A 331 10.83 31.27 2.78
N GLU A 332 10.92 32.02 3.86
CA GLU A 332 12.04 32.94 4.09
C GLU A 332 13.36 32.16 4.30
N GLY A 333 13.34 31.09 5.08
CA GLY A 333 14.46 30.19 5.26
C GLY A 333 14.94 29.60 3.93
N ALA A 334 14.00 29.11 3.11
CA ALA A 334 14.28 28.59 1.78
C ALA A 334 14.98 29.62 0.85
N ARG A 335 14.48 30.88 0.86
CA ARG A 335 15.09 31.96 0.06
C ARG A 335 16.51 32.30 0.55
N ARG A 336 16.77 32.29 1.85
CA ARG A 336 18.10 32.49 2.42
C ARG A 336 19.08 31.40 2.01
N LEU A 337 18.64 30.13 2.04
CA LEU A 337 19.46 29.00 1.59
C LEU A 337 19.77 29.09 0.10
N GLN A 338 18.80 29.47 -0.73
CA GLN A 338 19.02 29.75 -2.15
C GLN A 338 20.05 30.86 -2.37
N ALA A 339 19.92 31.98 -1.67
CA ALA A 339 20.85 33.11 -1.73
C ALA A 339 22.27 32.74 -1.25
N ALA A 340 22.39 31.78 -0.35
CA ALA A 340 23.64 31.21 0.13
C ALA A 340 24.28 30.19 -0.82
N GLY A 341 23.60 29.87 -1.94
CA GLY A 341 24.15 28.99 -2.99
C GLY A 341 23.68 27.54 -2.91
N ALA A 342 22.62 27.22 -2.18
CA ALA A 342 22.00 25.90 -2.25
C ALA A 342 21.39 25.67 -3.63
N ASP A 343 21.69 24.52 -4.24
CA ASP A 343 21.20 24.12 -5.54
C ASP A 343 19.89 23.32 -5.45
N LEU A 344 19.67 22.64 -4.33
CA LEU A 344 18.50 21.83 -4.06
C LEU A 344 18.08 21.99 -2.60
N LEU A 345 16.78 22.07 -2.37
CA LEU A 345 16.18 21.99 -1.05
C LEU A 345 15.43 20.66 -0.93
N THR A 346 15.80 19.85 0.05
CA THR A 346 15.04 18.66 0.44
C THR A 346 14.17 18.99 1.66
N ILE A 347 12.95 18.47 1.68
CA ILE A 347 12.00 18.69 2.76
C ILE A 347 11.90 17.40 3.56
N ALA A 348 12.32 17.44 4.83
CA ALA A 348 12.09 16.33 5.75
C ALA A 348 10.58 16.23 6.02
N LEU A 349 9.97 15.12 5.63
CA LEU A 349 8.64 14.81 6.14
C LEU A 349 8.78 14.38 7.61
N PRO A 350 7.80 14.74 8.47
CA PRO A 350 7.81 14.24 9.84
C PRO A 350 7.91 12.72 9.80
N HIS A 351 8.92 12.20 10.49
CA HIS A 351 9.29 10.79 10.45
C HIS A 351 8.10 9.92 10.85
N CYS A 352 7.46 9.31 9.86
CA CYS A 352 6.60 8.16 10.10
C CYS A 352 7.53 6.94 10.10
N PRO A 353 7.71 6.25 11.23
CA PRO A 353 8.49 5.01 11.24
C PRO A 353 7.92 4.05 10.19
N GLY A 354 8.68 3.75 9.16
CA GLY A 354 8.28 2.88 8.03
C GLY A 354 8.06 3.58 6.68
N THR A 355 8.28 4.89 6.57
CA THR A 355 8.24 5.59 5.28
C THR A 355 9.50 6.41 5.08
N ASP A 356 10.53 5.83 4.51
CA ASP A 356 11.67 6.57 3.99
C ASP A 356 11.24 7.23 2.66
N GLY A 357 10.63 8.41 2.75
CA GLY A 357 10.16 9.15 1.58
C GLY A 357 10.78 10.55 1.56
N PHE A 358 11.71 10.79 0.66
CA PHE A 358 12.21 12.12 0.35
C PHE A 358 11.40 12.73 -0.79
N PHE A 359 10.87 13.95 -0.59
CA PHE A 359 10.39 14.78 -1.69
C PHE A 359 11.50 15.75 -2.08
N SER A 360 11.95 15.68 -3.34
CA SER A 360 12.81 16.71 -3.91
C SER A 360 11.95 17.75 -4.64
N GLY A 361 11.88 18.95 -4.10
CA GLY A 361 11.29 20.11 -4.77
C GLY A 361 12.40 21.05 -5.22
N GLY A 362 12.48 21.34 -6.53
CA GLY A 362 13.36 22.40 -7.03
C GLY A 362 12.93 23.77 -6.48
N LEU A 363 13.89 24.60 -6.10
CA LEU A 363 13.61 26.00 -5.71
C LEU A 363 12.98 26.75 -6.90
N PRO A 364 11.90 27.53 -6.72
CA PRO A 364 11.28 28.24 -7.82
C PRO A 364 12.28 29.26 -8.39
N GLY A 365 12.61 29.09 -9.68
CA GLY A 365 13.34 30.07 -10.45
C GLY A 365 12.58 31.41 -10.51
N ALA A 366 13.29 32.51 -10.75
CA ALA A 366 12.78 33.87 -10.82
C ALA A 366 11.53 33.99 -11.75
N PRO A 367 10.65 34.97 -11.50
CA PRO A 367 9.30 35.03 -12.06
C PRO A 367 9.33 35.25 -13.57
N GLY A 368 8.86 34.26 -14.31
CA GLY A 368 8.59 34.33 -15.73
C GLY A 368 7.40 33.45 -16.09
N ALA A 369 6.26 34.10 -16.35
CA ALA A 369 5.05 33.60 -16.97
C ALA A 369 4.12 32.70 -16.12
N GLY A 370 2.96 33.21 -15.85
CA GLY A 370 1.87 32.66 -15.08
C GLY A 370 1.29 31.34 -15.59
N HIS A 371 1.00 30.50 -14.63
CA HIS A 371 -0.12 29.57 -14.69
C HIS A 371 -0.77 29.56 -13.31
N GLU A 372 -1.95 30.18 -13.24
CA GLU A 372 -2.90 30.00 -12.15
C GLU A 372 -3.17 28.49 -11.95
N ARG A 373 -2.77 27.96 -10.82
CA ARG A 373 -3.32 26.70 -10.31
C ARG A 373 -4.47 27.06 -9.39
N THR A 374 -5.68 26.96 -9.90
CA THR A 374 -6.88 26.90 -9.08
C THR A 374 -6.78 25.71 -8.12
N ALA A 375 -6.73 26.01 -6.85
CA ALA A 375 -6.93 25.02 -5.79
C ALA A 375 -8.40 24.54 -5.86
N PRO A 376 -8.67 23.25 -5.64
CA PRO A 376 -10.04 22.81 -5.48
C PRO A 376 -10.56 23.35 -4.12
N HIS A 377 -11.44 24.33 -4.19
CA HIS A 377 -12.31 24.71 -3.09
C HIS A 377 -13.36 23.64 -2.87
N ASP A 378 -13.80 23.56 -1.60
CA ASP A 378 -15.01 22.92 -1.09
C ASP A 378 -14.86 21.50 -0.51
N LEU A 379 -14.36 21.52 0.75
CA LEU A 379 -14.91 20.63 1.76
C LEU A 379 -15.57 21.51 2.83
N PRO A 380 -16.85 21.34 3.16
CA PRO A 380 -17.49 22.07 4.25
C PRO A 380 -16.91 21.59 5.58
N GLY A 381 -16.33 22.50 6.33
CA GLY A 381 -15.92 22.29 7.71
C GLY A 381 -17.14 22.04 8.62
N PRO A 382 -16.96 21.36 9.75
CA PRO A 382 -18.03 21.14 10.70
C PRO A 382 -18.50 22.48 11.28
N GLN A 383 -19.78 22.76 11.16
CA GLN A 383 -20.44 23.90 11.81
C GLN A 383 -20.40 23.71 13.34
N PRO A 384 -20.12 24.76 14.13
CA PRO A 384 -20.24 24.70 15.57
C PRO A 384 -21.71 24.69 15.97
N GLU A 385 -22.13 23.65 16.67
CA GLU A 385 -23.44 23.63 17.33
C GLU A 385 -23.54 24.74 18.37
N ARG A 386 -24.54 25.60 18.22
CA ARG A 386 -24.92 26.59 19.20
C ARG A 386 -25.66 25.90 20.34
N HIS A 387 -25.03 25.74 21.48
CA HIS A 387 -25.75 25.51 22.71
C HIS A 387 -26.09 26.87 23.36
N GLN A 388 -27.37 27.16 23.42
CA GLN A 388 -27.94 28.21 24.26
C GLN A 388 -28.04 27.72 25.70
N GLY A 389 -27.61 28.59 26.61
CA GLY A 389 -28.38 28.80 27.83
C GLY A 389 -27.83 28.20 29.11
N ALA A 390 -27.46 29.04 29.98
CA ALA A 390 -27.90 29.26 31.34
C ALA A 390 -26.81 29.23 32.44
N ALA A 391 -26.64 30.43 32.98
CA ALA A 391 -26.58 30.77 34.40
C ALA A 391 -25.36 30.41 35.27
N ALA A 392 -24.62 31.43 35.59
CA ALA A 392 -24.24 31.93 36.92
C ALA A 392 -23.71 30.92 37.96
N GLY A 393 -22.48 31.15 38.37
CA GLY A 393 -21.93 30.57 39.61
C GLY A 393 -20.57 31.15 39.93
N THR A 394 -20.58 32.26 40.66
CA THR A 394 -19.46 32.90 41.33
C THR A 394 -18.77 31.94 42.31
N VAL A 395 -17.45 32.03 42.51
CA VAL A 395 -16.77 32.13 43.78
C VAL A 395 -15.34 31.57 43.80
N ARG A 396 -14.42 32.46 44.06
CA ARG A 396 -13.27 32.49 44.96
C ARG A 396 -11.90 31.98 44.57
N ARG A 397 -11.02 32.94 44.74
CA ARG A 397 -9.54 32.88 44.78
C ARG A 397 -9.02 31.92 45.87
N GLY A 398 -7.91 31.25 45.60
CA GLY A 398 -7.03 30.67 46.61
C GLY A 398 -5.58 30.67 46.12
N ARG A 399 -4.73 31.49 46.76
CA ARG A 399 -3.26 31.49 46.62
C ARG A 399 -2.64 30.41 47.52
N ALA A 400 -1.56 29.80 47.05
CA ALA A 400 -0.33 29.40 47.77
C ALA A 400 0.45 28.51 46.82
N GLY A 401 1.70 28.69 46.42
CA GLY A 401 2.88 28.92 47.25
C GLY A 401 3.58 27.55 47.46
N GLY A 402 4.66 27.22 46.71
CA GLY A 402 5.44 26.05 46.96
C GLY A 402 6.58 25.81 45.98
N THR A 403 7.75 26.34 46.33
CA THR A 403 9.06 26.08 45.71
C THR A 403 9.52 24.66 46.00
N GLY A 404 9.88 23.89 44.98
CA GLY A 404 10.47 22.57 45.12
C GLY A 404 11.65 22.36 44.17
N HIS A 405 12.85 22.35 44.75
CA HIS A 405 14.12 22.07 44.09
C HIS A 405 14.15 20.65 43.55
N TYR A 406 14.50 20.50 42.26
CA TYR A 406 14.85 19.18 41.69
C TYR A 406 16.38 19.06 41.59
N ARG A 407 16.96 18.14 42.35
CA ARG A 407 18.35 17.67 42.28
C ARG A 407 18.46 16.59 41.20
N ARG A 408 19.46 16.73 40.34
CA ARG A 408 19.95 15.66 39.44
C ARG A 408 20.79 14.65 40.24
N PRO A 409 20.79 13.38 39.90
CA PRO A 409 21.90 12.46 40.22
C PRO A 409 22.79 12.23 39.01
N HIS A 410 24.09 12.29 39.25
CA HIS A 410 25.19 11.91 38.35
C HIS A 410 25.43 10.37 38.40
N PRO A 411 26.15 9.83 37.37
CA PRO A 411 26.29 8.39 37.15
C PRO A 411 27.50 7.78 37.87
N HIS A 412 27.43 6.51 38.21
CA HIS A 412 28.62 5.67 38.44
C HIS A 412 28.38 4.20 38.06
N ARG A 413 29.30 3.74 37.16
CA ARG A 413 29.89 2.43 36.86
C ARG A 413 29.01 1.44 36.08
#